data_a61717a7b3ab78909a23161e9c16c5bb
#
_entry.id   a61717a7b3ab78909a23161e9c16c5bb
#
_cell.length_a   1.000
_cell.length_b   1.000
_cell.length_c   1.000
_cell.angle_alpha   90.00
_cell.angle_beta   90.00
_cell.angle_gamma   90.00
#
_symmetry.space_group_name_H-M   'P 1'
#
loop_
_entity.id
_entity.type
_entity.pdbx_description
1 polymer ?
#
loop_
_entity_poly.entity_id
_entity_poly.type
_entity_poly.pdbx_seq_one_letter_code
_entity_poly.pdbx_strand_id
1 'polypeptide(L)'
;MDLNRLILGKSYNSTKVFRTAQHVVQAILLGVVVPALILLLIWDLTDNPNPVPGVVVIAGLVMLCFFFSYVFVVPDDLTSSATDRTLAIASKIFAYTSRGLTPEAALGASKIILSETIASAICFTDGKQVLASWGEDSAKCPAGTPVVLKTTLSVIETGEQSVFSRDTSNETGGYFPRLRAGIVAPLTVRGHCVGTLELYYPRLSSIDMRQTALASGFADLISTQLASFELERQ
;
A
#
# COMPACT_ATOMS: atom_id res chain seq x y z
N MET A 1 -9.61 27.13 20.26
CA MET A 1 -10.64 26.04 20.32
C MET A 1 -10.50 25.23 19.03
N ASP A 2 -9.86 24.06 19.12
CA ASP A 2 -9.32 23.32 17.97
C ASP A 2 -10.42 22.60 17.17
N LEU A 3 -10.72 23.15 15.98
CA LEU A 3 -11.68 22.57 15.02
C LEU A 3 -11.27 21.15 14.57
N ASN A 4 -9.94 20.88 14.50
CA ASN A 4 -9.40 19.58 14.14
C ASN A 4 -9.71 18.46 15.15
N ARG A 5 -9.79 18.77 16.45
CA ARG A 5 -10.19 17.79 17.48
C ARG A 5 -11.67 17.41 17.37
N LEU A 6 -12.52 18.33 16.93
CA LEU A 6 -13.96 18.09 16.76
C LEU A 6 -14.28 17.20 15.55
N ILE A 7 -13.55 17.37 14.45
CA ILE A 7 -13.73 16.60 13.21
C ILE A 7 -13.20 15.18 13.39
N LEU A 8 -12.00 15.00 13.94
CA LEU A 8 -11.39 13.69 14.18
C LEU A 8 -12.15 12.88 15.25
N GLY A 9 -12.66 13.52 16.31
CA GLY A 9 -13.44 12.85 17.34
C GLY A 9 -14.80 12.35 16.86
N LYS A 10 -15.42 13.06 15.91
CA LYS A 10 -16.75 12.69 15.36
C LYS A 10 -16.65 11.54 14.34
N SER A 11 -15.58 11.49 13.54
CA SER A 11 -15.30 10.40 12.60
C SER A 11 -14.96 9.09 13.33
N TYR A 12 -14.16 9.15 14.39
CA TYR A 12 -13.74 7.98 15.17
C TYR A 12 -14.90 7.29 15.91
N ASN A 13 -15.86 8.07 16.43
CA ASN A 13 -17.04 7.51 17.10
C ASN A 13 -18.03 6.86 16.12
N SER A 14 -18.18 7.39 14.91
CA SER A 14 -19.10 6.82 13.91
C SER A 14 -18.62 5.45 13.41
N THR A 15 -17.32 5.25 13.22
CA THR A 15 -16.75 3.97 12.80
C THR A 15 -16.85 2.89 13.88
N LYS A 16 -16.67 3.25 15.15
CA LYS A 16 -16.87 2.30 16.27
C LYS A 16 -18.32 1.84 16.38
N VAL A 17 -19.28 2.77 16.29
CA VAL A 17 -20.73 2.46 16.36
C VAL A 17 -21.13 1.57 15.19
N PHE A 18 -20.65 1.86 13.99
CA PHE A 18 -20.91 1.05 12.80
C PHE A 18 -20.35 -0.37 12.93
N ARG A 19 -19.11 -0.51 13.39
CA ARG A 19 -18.47 -1.81 13.62
C ARG A 19 -19.20 -2.63 14.69
N THR A 20 -19.62 -1.99 15.79
CA THR A 20 -20.41 -2.66 16.84
C THR A 20 -21.76 -3.14 16.30
N ALA A 21 -22.45 -2.32 15.51
CA ALA A 21 -23.72 -2.69 14.88
C ALA A 21 -23.55 -3.88 13.91
N GLN A 22 -22.47 -3.91 13.14
CA GLN A 22 -22.15 -4.99 12.20
C GLN A 22 -21.91 -6.33 12.94
N HIS A 23 -21.13 -6.33 14.02
CA HIS A 23 -20.93 -7.53 14.85
C HIS A 23 -22.23 -8.00 15.51
N VAL A 24 -23.09 -7.11 15.94
CA VAL A 24 -24.40 -7.44 16.52
C VAL A 24 -25.31 -8.09 15.46
N VAL A 25 -25.38 -7.51 14.25
CA VAL A 25 -26.17 -8.08 13.15
C VAL A 25 -25.64 -9.46 12.77
N GLN A 26 -24.34 -9.64 12.69
CA GLN A 26 -23.72 -10.94 12.39
C GLN A 26 -24.01 -11.97 13.50
N ALA A 27 -23.89 -11.59 14.76
CA ALA A 27 -24.20 -12.46 15.89
C ALA A 27 -25.67 -12.90 15.89
N ILE A 28 -26.62 -12.02 15.56
CA ILE A 28 -28.03 -12.33 15.42
C ILE A 28 -28.25 -13.27 14.21
N LEU A 29 -27.63 -13.00 13.08
CA LEU A 29 -27.80 -13.77 11.85
C LEU A 29 -27.29 -15.20 12.01
N LEU A 30 -26.10 -15.37 12.57
CA LEU A 30 -25.50 -16.69 12.80
C LEU A 30 -26.02 -17.39 14.07
N GLY A 31 -26.30 -16.64 15.15
CA GLY A 31 -26.70 -17.20 16.43
C GLY A 31 -28.21 -17.47 16.57
N VAL A 32 -29.04 -16.79 15.80
CA VAL A 32 -30.50 -16.94 15.91
C VAL A 32 -31.14 -17.41 14.61
N VAL A 33 -30.84 -16.74 13.49
CA VAL A 33 -31.52 -17.02 12.22
C VAL A 33 -31.11 -18.38 11.65
N VAL A 34 -29.82 -18.71 11.64
CA VAL A 34 -29.33 -20.00 11.11
C VAL A 34 -29.86 -21.18 11.93
N PRO A 35 -29.79 -21.22 13.27
CA PRO A 35 -30.40 -22.28 14.08
C PRO A 35 -31.92 -22.39 13.89
N ALA A 36 -32.64 -21.27 13.78
CA ALA A 36 -34.08 -21.26 13.52
C ALA A 36 -34.42 -21.91 12.16
N LEU A 37 -33.66 -21.60 11.11
CA LEU A 37 -33.81 -22.22 9.79
C LEU A 37 -33.48 -23.74 9.82
N ILE A 38 -32.50 -24.16 10.59
CA ILE A 38 -32.18 -25.60 10.78
C ILE A 38 -33.32 -26.32 11.49
N LEU A 39 -33.90 -25.72 12.54
CA LEU A 39 -35.05 -26.32 13.25
C LEU A 39 -36.28 -26.41 12.32
N LEU A 40 -36.51 -25.40 11.50
CA LEU A 40 -37.61 -25.40 10.53
C LEU A 40 -37.38 -26.46 9.44
N LEU A 41 -36.13 -26.72 9.03
CA LEU A 41 -35.75 -27.77 8.12
C LEU A 41 -36.03 -29.14 8.73
N ILE A 42 -35.68 -29.37 10.01
CA ILE A 42 -35.93 -30.64 10.72
C ILE A 42 -37.42 -30.87 10.81
N TRP A 43 -38.20 -29.86 11.13
CA TRP A 43 -39.66 -29.93 11.20
C TRP A 43 -40.31 -30.26 9.84
N ASP A 44 -39.89 -29.61 8.76
CA ASP A 44 -40.38 -29.88 7.40
C ASP A 44 -40.04 -31.32 6.95
N LEU A 45 -38.86 -31.83 7.31
CA LEU A 45 -38.45 -33.17 7.03
C LEU A 45 -39.26 -34.26 7.80
N THR A 46 -39.78 -33.93 8.98
CA THR A 46 -40.54 -34.87 9.82
C THR A 46 -42.01 -34.90 9.53
N ASP A 47 -42.62 -33.75 9.18
CA ASP A 47 -44.06 -33.62 9.06
C ASP A 47 -44.59 -33.60 7.60
N ASN A 48 -43.73 -33.38 6.60
CA ASN A 48 -44.12 -33.25 5.19
C ASN A 48 -43.93 -34.55 4.40
N PRO A 49 -44.97 -35.05 3.70
CA PRO A 49 -44.82 -36.24 2.84
C PRO A 49 -43.95 -35.99 1.59
N ASN A 50 -43.73 -34.73 1.21
CA ASN A 50 -42.82 -34.31 0.11
C ASN A 50 -41.93 -33.13 0.53
N PRO A 51 -40.86 -33.34 1.31
CA PRO A 51 -40.06 -32.27 1.90
C PRO A 51 -39.10 -31.58 0.90
N VAL A 52 -38.94 -32.10 -0.32
CA VAL A 52 -37.93 -31.65 -1.28
C VAL A 52 -38.00 -30.13 -1.59
N PRO A 53 -39.19 -29.51 -1.83
CA PRO A 53 -39.24 -28.09 -2.08
C PRO A 53 -38.84 -27.22 -0.87
N GLY A 54 -39.26 -27.63 0.34
CA GLY A 54 -38.91 -26.95 1.59
C GLY A 54 -37.41 -26.99 1.87
N VAL A 55 -36.79 -28.15 1.71
CA VAL A 55 -35.34 -28.37 1.88
C VAL A 55 -34.54 -27.46 0.97
N VAL A 56 -34.92 -27.33 -0.32
CA VAL A 56 -34.21 -26.48 -1.29
C VAL A 56 -34.31 -24.99 -0.90
N VAL A 57 -35.48 -24.53 -0.48
CA VAL A 57 -35.68 -23.13 -0.07
C VAL A 57 -34.86 -22.81 1.19
N ILE A 58 -34.91 -23.67 2.21
CA ILE A 58 -34.20 -23.47 3.47
C ILE A 58 -32.67 -23.53 3.25
N ALA A 59 -32.18 -24.47 2.45
CA ALA A 59 -30.77 -24.55 2.10
C ALA A 59 -30.30 -23.27 1.36
N GLY A 60 -31.13 -22.75 0.43
CA GLY A 60 -30.86 -21.49 -0.25
C GLY A 60 -30.77 -20.30 0.70
N LEU A 61 -31.69 -20.20 1.66
CA LEU A 61 -31.69 -19.15 2.68
C LEU A 61 -30.46 -19.24 3.60
N VAL A 62 -30.07 -20.43 4.02
CA VAL A 62 -28.86 -20.64 4.82
C VAL A 62 -27.62 -20.21 4.02
N MET A 63 -27.48 -20.60 2.75
CA MET A 63 -26.40 -20.15 1.86
C MET A 63 -26.39 -18.62 1.71
N LEU A 64 -27.56 -18.01 1.54
CA LEU A 64 -27.69 -16.56 1.45
C LEU A 64 -27.20 -15.88 2.74
N CYS A 65 -27.55 -16.40 3.91
CA CYS A 65 -27.08 -15.90 5.20
C CYS A 65 -25.56 -15.99 5.33
N PHE A 66 -24.94 -17.09 4.92
CA PHE A 66 -23.48 -17.22 4.91
C PHE A 66 -22.82 -16.25 3.92
N PHE A 67 -23.40 -16.09 2.72
CA PHE A 67 -22.90 -15.17 1.71
C PHE A 67 -22.96 -13.71 2.22
N PHE A 68 -24.06 -13.28 2.79
CA PHE A 68 -24.16 -11.94 3.39
C PHE A 68 -23.20 -11.77 4.55
N SER A 69 -23.07 -12.76 5.44
CA SER A 69 -22.10 -12.73 6.53
C SER A 69 -20.67 -12.56 6.01
N TYR A 70 -20.31 -13.29 4.95
CA TYR A 70 -19.00 -13.18 4.31
C TYR A 70 -18.77 -11.82 3.65
N VAL A 71 -19.75 -11.32 2.87
CA VAL A 71 -19.64 -10.03 2.17
C VAL A 71 -19.52 -8.86 3.14
N PHE A 72 -20.25 -8.91 4.26
CA PHE A 72 -20.20 -7.83 5.26
C PHE A 72 -18.99 -7.88 6.19
N VAL A 73 -18.33 -9.03 6.35
CA VAL A 73 -17.21 -9.20 7.31
C VAL A 73 -15.84 -9.02 6.66
N VAL A 74 -15.67 -9.50 5.41
CA VAL A 74 -14.34 -9.58 4.79
C VAL A 74 -13.75 -8.23 4.34
N PRO A 75 -14.51 -7.23 3.84
CA PRO A 75 -13.89 -6.02 3.29
C PRO A 75 -13.32 -5.03 4.33
N ASP A 76 -13.96 -4.89 5.49
CA ASP A 76 -13.64 -3.76 6.39
C ASP A 76 -12.38 -3.96 7.23
N ASP A 77 -12.09 -5.17 7.69
CA ASP A 77 -10.88 -5.42 8.50
C ASP A 77 -9.61 -5.36 7.68
N LEU A 78 -9.66 -5.78 6.41
CA LEU A 78 -8.50 -5.70 5.52
C LEU A 78 -8.24 -4.26 5.06
N THR A 79 -9.28 -3.48 4.80
CA THR A 79 -9.14 -2.09 4.35
C THR A 79 -8.78 -1.14 5.49
N SER A 80 -9.36 -1.29 6.67
CA SER A 80 -9.05 -0.43 7.81
C SER A 80 -7.63 -0.66 8.33
N SER A 81 -7.19 -1.90 8.47
CA SER A 81 -5.82 -2.20 8.90
C SER A 81 -4.78 -1.79 7.86
N ALA A 82 -5.08 -1.95 6.57
CA ALA A 82 -4.22 -1.47 5.48
C ALA A 82 -4.13 0.06 5.46
N THR A 83 -5.25 0.76 5.66
CA THR A 83 -5.30 2.23 5.70
C THR A 83 -4.55 2.77 6.91
N ASP A 84 -4.77 2.19 8.11
CA ASP A 84 -4.07 2.59 9.34
C ASP A 84 -2.56 2.37 9.22
N ARG A 85 -2.14 1.25 8.61
CA ARG A 85 -0.74 0.96 8.33
C ARG A 85 -0.15 1.96 7.33
N THR A 86 -0.86 2.25 6.24
CA THR A 86 -0.41 3.22 5.23
C THR A 86 -0.27 4.62 5.83
N LEU A 87 -1.21 5.06 6.65
CA LEU A 87 -1.14 6.35 7.36
C LEU A 87 0.02 6.38 8.36
N ALA A 88 0.28 5.29 9.08
CA ALA A 88 1.42 5.19 9.99
C ALA A 88 2.77 5.26 9.25
N ILE A 89 2.88 4.62 8.10
CA ILE A 89 4.07 4.70 7.24
C ILE A 89 4.23 6.11 6.69
N ALA A 90 3.15 6.70 6.16
CA ALA A 90 3.13 8.05 5.65
C ALA A 90 3.59 9.07 6.72
N SER A 91 3.10 8.96 7.96
CA SER A 91 3.49 9.84 9.06
C SER A 91 4.97 9.71 9.43
N LYS A 92 5.53 8.49 9.38
CA LYS A 92 6.95 8.26 9.62
C LYS A 92 7.82 8.87 8.51
N ILE A 93 7.46 8.70 7.24
CA ILE A 93 8.17 9.31 6.12
C ILE A 93 8.08 10.83 6.21
N PHE A 94 6.89 11.37 6.54
CA PHE A 94 6.68 12.80 6.76
C PHE A 94 7.64 13.39 7.80
N ALA A 95 7.89 12.71 8.90
CA ALA A 95 8.82 13.18 9.93
C ALA A 95 10.25 13.41 9.40
N TYR A 96 10.68 12.65 8.38
CA TYR A 96 11.99 12.83 7.76
C TYR A 96 11.98 13.86 6.63
N THR A 97 10.96 13.86 5.78
CA THR A 97 10.94 14.66 4.54
C THR A 97 10.29 16.04 4.69
N SER A 98 9.73 16.36 5.87
CA SER A 98 9.08 17.65 6.17
C SER A 98 9.99 18.88 6.01
N ARG A 99 11.31 18.70 6.03
CA ARG A 99 12.31 19.77 5.87
C ARG A 99 13.00 19.73 4.49
N GLY A 100 12.40 19.07 3.52
CA GLY A 100 12.96 18.83 2.21
C GLY A 100 13.71 17.50 2.08
N LEU A 101 14.14 17.19 0.88
CA LEU A 101 14.87 15.95 0.57
C LEU A 101 16.37 16.14 0.79
N THR A 102 16.80 16.14 2.05
CA THR A 102 18.23 16.11 2.40
C THR A 102 18.77 14.66 2.37
N PRO A 103 20.10 14.44 2.31
CA PRO A 103 20.66 13.09 2.39
C PRO A 103 20.22 12.30 3.62
N GLU A 104 20.11 12.96 4.79
CA GLU A 104 19.65 12.34 6.03
C GLU A 104 18.17 11.98 5.96
N ALA A 105 17.34 12.86 5.39
CA ALA A 105 15.92 12.61 5.17
C ALA A 105 15.71 11.44 4.20
N ALA A 106 16.44 11.42 3.08
CA ALA A 106 16.42 10.36 2.10
C ALA A 106 16.85 9.01 2.72
N LEU A 107 17.89 9.01 3.57
CA LEU A 107 18.33 7.81 4.28
C LEU A 107 17.28 7.30 5.27
N GLY A 108 16.63 8.20 6.01
CA GLY A 108 15.55 7.86 6.93
C GLY A 108 14.35 7.26 6.20
N ALA A 109 13.91 7.89 5.11
CA ALA A 109 12.84 7.41 4.25
C ALA A 109 13.18 6.05 3.61
N SER A 110 14.42 5.85 3.14
CA SER A 110 14.89 4.58 2.56
C SER A 110 14.73 3.41 3.53
N LYS A 111 15.08 3.59 4.81
CA LYS A 111 14.94 2.54 5.84
C LYS A 111 13.49 2.14 6.04
N ILE A 112 12.58 3.11 6.07
CA ILE A 112 11.15 2.86 6.25
C ILE A 112 10.58 2.14 5.03
N ILE A 113 10.84 2.65 3.82
CA ILE A 113 10.31 2.07 2.58
C ILE A 113 10.85 0.65 2.38
N LEU A 114 12.12 0.40 2.69
CA LEU A 114 12.70 -0.94 2.59
C LEU A 114 11.98 -1.94 3.53
N SER A 115 11.60 -1.52 4.73
CA SER A 115 10.87 -2.38 5.68
C SER A 115 9.44 -2.71 5.23
N GLU A 116 8.87 -1.94 4.31
CA GLU A 116 7.50 -2.09 3.81
C GLU A 116 7.42 -2.71 2.41
N THR A 117 8.56 -2.92 1.77
CA THR A 117 8.69 -3.52 0.44
C THR A 117 9.50 -4.82 0.50
N ILE A 118 9.44 -5.62 -0.57
CA ILE A 118 10.32 -6.78 -0.75
C ILE A 118 11.60 -6.42 -1.54
N ALA A 119 11.87 -5.14 -1.75
CA ALA A 119 13.09 -4.67 -2.39
C ALA A 119 14.32 -5.06 -1.54
N SER A 120 15.44 -5.33 -2.19
CA SER A 120 16.71 -5.62 -1.51
C SER A 120 17.53 -4.36 -1.24
N ALA A 121 17.35 -3.31 -2.04
CA ALA A 121 17.99 -2.02 -1.83
C ALA A 121 17.11 -0.88 -2.37
N ILE A 122 17.33 0.31 -1.81
CA ILE A 122 16.68 1.55 -2.21
C ILE A 122 17.73 2.62 -2.44
N CYS A 123 17.48 3.47 -3.43
CA CYS A 123 18.29 4.62 -3.75
C CYS A 123 17.40 5.84 -3.97
N PHE A 124 17.81 6.99 -3.44
CA PHE A 124 17.24 8.30 -3.75
C PHE A 124 18.24 9.12 -4.54
N THR A 125 17.78 9.81 -5.58
CA THR A 125 18.61 10.73 -6.35
C THR A 125 17.98 12.12 -6.41
N ASP A 126 18.82 13.14 -6.65
CA ASP A 126 18.38 14.52 -6.96
C ASP A 126 18.37 14.81 -8.46
N GLY A 127 18.42 13.76 -9.28
CA GLY A 127 18.51 13.86 -10.74
C GLY A 127 19.94 13.98 -11.29
N LYS A 128 20.93 14.29 -10.46
CA LYS A 128 22.36 14.37 -10.84
C LYS A 128 23.21 13.35 -10.12
N GLN A 129 22.93 13.15 -8.84
CA GLN A 129 23.67 12.28 -7.96
C GLN A 129 22.76 11.56 -6.98
N VAL A 130 23.28 10.50 -6.39
CA VAL A 130 22.65 9.77 -5.31
C VAL A 130 22.66 10.62 -4.06
N LEU A 131 21.49 10.81 -3.45
CA LEU A 131 21.34 11.46 -2.15
C LEU A 131 21.59 10.48 -1.01
N ALA A 132 20.98 9.30 -1.11
CA ALA A 132 21.14 8.23 -0.13
C ALA A 132 20.83 6.89 -0.76
N SER A 133 21.45 5.84 -0.22
CA SER A 133 21.13 4.45 -0.52
C SER A 133 21.08 3.62 0.75
N TRP A 134 20.21 2.58 0.76
CA TRP A 134 20.07 1.68 1.89
C TRP A 134 19.70 0.27 1.42
N GLY A 135 20.22 -0.76 2.10
CA GLY A 135 19.97 -2.16 1.81
C GLY A 135 21.20 -2.91 1.34
N GLU A 136 20.98 -3.98 0.56
CA GLU A 136 22.06 -4.85 0.06
C GLU A 136 23.02 -4.05 -0.85
N ASP A 137 24.32 -4.24 -0.64
CA ASP A 137 25.39 -3.56 -1.39
C ASP A 137 25.35 -2.01 -1.33
N SER A 138 24.61 -1.37 -0.41
CA SER A 138 24.50 0.09 -0.33
C SER A 138 25.85 0.79 -0.14
N ALA A 139 26.85 0.13 0.46
CA ALA A 139 28.21 0.66 0.56
C ALA A 139 28.88 0.94 -0.81
N LYS A 140 28.39 0.32 -1.89
CA LYS A 140 28.90 0.53 -3.26
C LYS A 140 28.25 1.72 -3.97
N CYS A 141 27.20 2.29 -3.36
CA CYS A 141 26.48 3.45 -3.87
C CYS A 141 26.39 4.54 -2.80
N PRO A 142 27.49 5.17 -2.40
CA PRO A 142 27.47 6.23 -1.41
C PRO A 142 26.78 7.48 -1.96
N ALA A 143 26.36 8.36 -1.04
CA ALA A 143 25.88 9.69 -1.40
C ALA A 143 26.93 10.45 -2.23
N GLY A 144 26.48 11.20 -3.22
CA GLY A 144 27.35 11.89 -4.18
C GLY A 144 27.75 11.07 -5.40
N THR A 145 27.40 9.77 -5.47
CA THR A 145 27.61 8.97 -6.68
C THR A 145 26.79 9.52 -7.84
N PRO A 146 27.39 9.79 -9.03
CA PRO A 146 26.65 10.33 -10.15
C PRO A 146 25.58 9.35 -10.67
N VAL A 147 24.48 9.90 -11.18
CA VAL A 147 23.41 9.10 -11.84
C VAL A 147 23.94 8.59 -13.18
N VAL A 148 24.00 7.27 -13.33
CA VAL A 148 24.55 6.61 -14.54
C VAL A 148 23.52 5.67 -15.20
N LEU A 149 22.42 5.33 -14.54
CA LEU A 149 21.37 4.47 -15.08
C LEU A 149 20.59 5.20 -16.17
N LYS A 150 20.55 4.62 -17.37
CA LYS A 150 19.77 5.17 -18.51
C LYS A 150 18.29 5.28 -18.18
N THR A 151 17.75 4.26 -17.49
CA THR A 151 16.34 4.26 -17.05
C THR A 151 16.08 5.43 -16.12
N THR A 152 16.95 5.72 -15.15
CA THR A 152 16.80 6.87 -14.27
C THR A 152 16.81 8.19 -15.04
N LEU A 153 17.75 8.35 -15.97
CA LEU A 153 17.81 9.55 -16.81
C LEU A 153 16.52 9.71 -17.66
N SER A 154 16.02 8.62 -18.25
CA SER A 154 14.76 8.63 -18.98
C SER A 154 13.58 9.02 -18.08
N VAL A 155 13.49 8.49 -16.86
CA VAL A 155 12.43 8.84 -15.89
C VAL A 155 12.49 10.32 -15.50
N ILE A 156 13.70 10.89 -15.36
CA ILE A 156 13.88 12.31 -15.06
C ILE A 156 13.37 13.18 -16.23
N GLU A 157 13.61 12.75 -17.47
CA GLU A 157 13.18 13.48 -18.66
C GLU A 157 11.67 13.37 -18.92
N THR A 158 11.11 12.16 -18.77
CA THR A 158 9.70 11.89 -19.08
C THR A 158 8.75 12.19 -17.94
N GLY A 159 9.21 12.08 -16.70
CA GLY A 159 8.37 12.14 -15.49
C GLY A 159 7.52 10.88 -15.30
N GLU A 160 7.78 9.81 -16.05
CA GLU A 160 7.02 8.56 -15.99
C GLU A 160 7.80 7.47 -15.27
N GLN A 161 7.11 6.71 -14.41
CA GLN A 161 7.70 5.57 -13.73
C GLN A 161 8.12 4.50 -14.73
N SER A 162 9.28 3.89 -14.51
CA SER A 162 9.80 2.83 -15.36
C SER A 162 10.32 1.64 -14.55
N VAL A 163 10.24 0.46 -15.18
CA VAL A 163 10.80 -0.79 -14.66
C VAL A 163 11.94 -1.23 -15.57
N PHE A 164 13.08 -1.56 -15.01
CA PHE A 164 14.19 -2.08 -15.78
C PHE A 164 14.59 -3.49 -15.33
N SER A 165 15.20 -4.23 -16.28
CA SER A 165 15.88 -5.48 -15.99
C SER A 165 17.20 -5.53 -16.77
N ARG A 166 18.28 -5.85 -16.12
CA ARG A 166 19.59 -6.00 -16.75
C ARG A 166 19.68 -7.23 -17.65
N ASP A 167 18.78 -8.20 -17.46
CA ASP A 167 18.74 -9.40 -18.29
C ASP A 167 18.10 -9.14 -19.65
N THR A 168 17.27 -8.08 -19.78
CA THR A 168 16.51 -7.76 -21.01
C THR A 168 16.86 -6.40 -21.61
N SER A 169 17.48 -5.49 -20.83
CA SER A 169 17.89 -4.17 -21.28
C SER A 169 19.42 -4.09 -21.38
N ASN A 170 19.92 -3.32 -22.35
CA ASN A 170 21.36 -2.97 -22.46
C ASN A 170 21.81 -2.00 -21.34
N GLU A 171 21.29 -2.13 -20.15
CA GLU A 171 21.72 -1.40 -18.96
C GLU A 171 23.10 -1.88 -18.52
N THR A 172 24.12 -1.23 -19.05
CA THR A 172 25.53 -1.46 -18.67
C THR A 172 25.87 -0.50 -17.53
N GLY A 173 25.63 -0.90 -16.34
CA GLY A 173 25.95 -0.06 -15.18
C GLY A 173 24.80 -0.10 -14.17
N GLY A 174 25.09 0.20 -12.96
CA GLY A 174 24.11 0.28 -11.89
C GLY A 174 24.83 0.19 -10.57
N TYR A 175 24.25 0.84 -9.61
CA TYR A 175 24.85 1.00 -8.30
C TYR A 175 25.00 -0.34 -7.55
N PHE A 176 24.14 -1.32 -7.85
CA PHE A 176 24.05 -2.59 -7.11
C PHE A 176 24.30 -3.76 -8.06
N PRO A 177 25.53 -4.28 -8.18
CA PRO A 177 25.89 -5.29 -9.20
C PRO A 177 25.15 -6.63 -9.06
N ARG A 178 24.68 -6.98 -7.86
CA ARG A 178 23.93 -8.21 -7.60
C ARG A 178 22.43 -8.09 -7.88
N LEU A 179 21.90 -6.87 -7.92
CA LEU A 179 20.48 -6.61 -8.12
C LEU A 179 20.24 -6.34 -9.61
N ARG A 180 19.43 -7.21 -10.24
CA ARG A 180 19.29 -7.26 -11.70
C ARG A 180 18.07 -6.55 -12.24
N ALA A 181 17.13 -6.17 -11.38
CA ALA A 181 15.92 -5.47 -11.77
C ALA A 181 15.62 -4.34 -10.79
N GLY A 182 14.86 -3.37 -11.24
CA GLY A 182 14.42 -2.27 -10.38
C GLY A 182 13.24 -1.52 -10.94
N ILE A 183 12.65 -0.73 -10.05
CA ILE A 183 11.59 0.24 -10.34
C ILE A 183 12.18 1.62 -10.09
N VAL A 184 12.04 2.52 -11.03
CA VAL A 184 12.43 3.92 -10.91
C VAL A 184 11.16 4.77 -10.94
N ALA A 185 10.85 5.43 -9.85
CA ALA A 185 9.68 6.31 -9.72
C ALA A 185 10.13 7.77 -9.60
N PRO A 186 9.54 8.70 -10.38
CA PRO A 186 9.89 10.11 -10.35
C PRO A 186 9.41 10.78 -9.06
N LEU A 187 10.20 11.69 -8.53
CA LEU A 187 9.78 12.63 -7.49
C LEU A 187 9.47 13.97 -8.17
N THR A 188 8.20 14.34 -8.22
CA THR A 188 7.72 15.48 -8.98
C THR A 188 7.24 16.60 -8.07
N VAL A 189 7.69 17.81 -8.35
CA VAL A 189 7.24 19.03 -7.68
C VAL A 189 6.79 20.03 -8.75
N ARG A 190 5.54 20.46 -8.68
CA ARG A 190 4.93 21.38 -9.66
C ARG A 190 5.11 20.94 -11.12
N GLY A 191 5.02 19.64 -11.37
CA GLY A 191 5.15 19.06 -12.71
C GLY A 191 6.59 18.88 -13.22
N HIS A 192 7.60 19.19 -12.40
CA HIS A 192 9.00 18.96 -12.73
C HIS A 192 9.55 17.80 -11.89
N CYS A 193 10.30 16.91 -12.54
CA CYS A 193 11.01 15.85 -11.84
C CYS A 193 12.22 16.45 -11.12
N VAL A 194 12.21 16.37 -9.77
CA VAL A 194 13.29 16.90 -8.91
C VAL A 194 14.25 15.81 -8.42
N GLY A 195 13.93 14.54 -8.73
CA GLY A 195 14.74 13.40 -8.35
C GLY A 195 13.99 12.10 -8.58
N THR A 196 14.56 10.98 -8.12
CA THR A 196 13.93 9.66 -8.25
C THR A 196 14.01 8.86 -6.96
N LEU A 197 12.99 8.00 -6.78
CA LEU A 197 12.99 6.89 -5.84
C LEU A 197 13.22 5.61 -6.63
N GLU A 198 14.26 4.87 -6.31
CA GLU A 198 14.64 3.64 -6.99
C GLU A 198 14.60 2.45 -6.03
N LEU A 199 13.84 1.42 -6.40
CA LEU A 199 13.77 0.16 -5.67
C LEU A 199 14.45 -0.93 -6.48
N TYR A 200 15.35 -1.68 -5.84
CA TYR A 200 16.15 -2.70 -6.50
C TYR A 200 15.81 -4.10 -6.01
N TYR A 201 15.77 -5.03 -6.94
CA TYR A 201 15.39 -6.43 -6.73
C TYR A 201 16.42 -7.39 -7.33
N PRO A 202 16.57 -8.60 -6.76
CA PRO A 202 17.49 -9.60 -7.31
C PRO A 202 17.09 -10.07 -8.71
N ARG A 203 15.77 -10.10 -9.01
CA ARG A 203 15.19 -10.61 -10.27
C ARG A 203 13.98 -9.80 -10.69
N LEU A 204 13.71 -9.77 -12.01
CA LEU A 204 12.52 -9.13 -12.56
C LEU A 204 11.21 -9.79 -12.07
N SER A 205 11.20 -11.11 -11.89
CA SER A 205 10.05 -11.85 -11.36
C SER A 205 9.64 -11.47 -9.92
N SER A 206 10.49 -10.73 -9.21
CA SER A 206 10.16 -10.17 -7.90
C SER A 206 9.35 -8.87 -7.99
N ILE A 207 9.22 -8.29 -9.19
CA ILE A 207 8.47 -7.06 -9.44
C ILE A 207 7.09 -7.43 -9.97
N ASP A 208 6.08 -7.23 -9.15
CA ASP A 208 4.68 -7.37 -9.51
C ASP A 208 3.96 -6.01 -9.56
N MET A 209 2.70 -6.02 -9.96
CA MET A 209 1.87 -4.82 -10.02
C MET A 209 1.77 -4.13 -8.64
N ARG A 210 1.79 -4.89 -7.56
CA ARG A 210 1.74 -4.35 -6.19
C ARG A 210 3.01 -3.59 -5.85
N GLN A 211 4.19 -4.13 -6.20
CA GLN A 211 5.47 -3.43 -5.95
C GLN A 211 5.57 -2.15 -6.76
N THR A 212 5.09 -2.18 -8.01
CA THR A 212 5.04 -1.00 -8.89
C THR A 212 4.12 0.07 -8.30
N ALA A 213 2.92 -0.30 -7.83
CA ALA A 213 1.98 0.61 -7.20
C ALA A 213 2.50 1.18 -5.86
N LEU A 214 3.21 0.37 -5.06
CA LEU A 214 3.83 0.83 -3.82
C LEU A 214 4.94 1.86 -4.10
N ALA A 215 5.79 1.62 -5.10
CA ALA A 215 6.84 2.54 -5.51
C ALA A 215 6.26 3.90 -5.93
N SER A 216 5.20 3.88 -6.78
CA SER A 216 4.47 5.08 -7.18
C SER A 216 3.87 5.80 -5.97
N GLY A 217 3.17 5.08 -5.10
CA GLY A 217 2.54 5.67 -3.92
C GLY A 217 3.54 6.34 -2.96
N PHE A 218 4.71 5.74 -2.74
CA PHE A 218 5.77 6.37 -1.94
C PHE A 218 6.36 7.60 -2.63
N ALA A 219 6.57 7.54 -3.95
CA ALA A 219 7.08 8.67 -4.73
C ALA A 219 6.09 9.84 -4.70
N ASP A 220 4.80 9.59 -4.88
CA ASP A 220 3.73 10.59 -4.82
C ASP A 220 3.62 11.23 -3.44
N LEU A 221 3.71 10.42 -2.37
CA LEU A 221 3.71 10.90 -1.00
C LEU A 221 4.86 11.89 -0.75
N ILE A 222 6.08 11.50 -1.13
CA ILE A 222 7.28 12.34 -0.96
C ILE A 222 7.18 13.59 -1.83
N SER A 223 6.73 13.47 -3.08
CA SER A 223 6.52 14.57 -4.00
C SER A 223 5.56 15.63 -3.43
N THR A 224 4.45 15.17 -2.86
CA THR A 224 3.45 16.05 -2.22
C THR A 224 4.05 16.82 -1.05
N GLN A 225 4.91 16.18 -0.27
CA GLN A 225 5.58 16.82 0.87
C GLN A 225 6.63 17.84 0.44
N LEU A 226 7.42 17.50 -0.59
CA LEU A 226 8.40 18.43 -1.16
C LEU A 226 7.71 19.67 -1.73
N ALA A 227 6.56 19.51 -2.40
CA ALA A 227 5.77 20.61 -2.90
C ALA A 227 5.25 21.51 -1.77
N SER A 228 4.80 20.94 -0.65
CA SER A 228 4.35 21.69 0.52
C SER A 228 5.48 22.49 1.16
N PHE A 229 6.66 21.89 1.29
CA PHE A 229 7.85 22.55 1.84
C PHE A 229 8.31 23.75 1.00
N GLU A 230 8.24 23.63 -0.33
CA GLU A 230 8.57 24.76 -1.21
C GLU A 230 7.58 25.94 -1.10
N LEU A 231 6.29 25.65 -0.83
CA LEU A 231 5.27 26.68 -0.62
C LEU A 231 5.50 27.47 0.67
N GLU A 232 5.99 26.83 1.73
CA GLU A 232 6.26 27.48 3.01
C GLU A 232 7.49 28.40 2.97
N ARG A 233 8.36 28.28 1.95
CA ARG A 233 9.58 29.08 1.80
C ARG A 233 9.41 30.32 0.92
N GLN A 234 8.27 30.49 0.28
CA GLN A 234 7.90 31.67 -0.53
C GLN A 234 7.15 32.69 0.30
#